data_a8413a63705eedaf479132105aa9f0be
#
_entry.id   a8413a63705eedaf479132105aa9f0be
#
_cell.length_a   1.000
_cell.length_b   1.000
_cell.length_c   1.000
_cell.angle_alpha   90.00
_cell.angle_beta   90.00
_cell.angle_gamma   90.00
#
_symmetry.space_group_name_H-M   'P 1'
#
loop_
_entity.id
_entity.type
_entity.pdbx_description
1 polymer ?
#
loop_
_entity_poly.entity_id
_entity_poly.type
_entity_poly.pdbx_seq_one_letter_code
_entity_poly.pdbx_strand_id
1 'polypeptide(L)'
;MEIRHRRPFAKPWKIEEQGESFPIRDAAGRILAYVSFEDEPTRRNFSKRLSKDDARRMAQQILRLPELVRIAKGVIPAKRNRRAHLATRKTE
;
A
#
# COMPACT_ATOMS: atom_id res chain seq x y z
N MET A 1 -6.18 4.80 27.76
CA MET A 1 -6.34 4.82 26.53
C MET A 1 -6.96 3.64 26.00
N GLU A 2 -7.75 3.81 25.12
CA GLU A 2 -8.57 2.75 24.74
C GLU A 2 -8.19 2.23 23.42
N ILE A 3 -7.66 1.06 23.37
CA ILE A 3 -7.29 0.47 22.13
C ILE A 3 -8.49 0.14 21.30
N ARG A 4 -9.52 -0.28 21.91
CA ARG A 4 -10.71 -0.66 21.16
C ARG A 4 -11.36 0.51 20.47
N HIS A 5 -10.98 1.75 20.84
CA HIS A 5 -11.51 2.91 20.16
C HIS A 5 -10.59 3.41 19.07
N ARG A 6 -9.56 2.64 18.76
CA ARG A 6 -8.65 3.05 17.71
C ARG A 6 -9.40 3.14 16.39
N ARG A 7 -9.26 4.26 15.74
CA ARG A 7 -9.93 4.47 14.46
C ARG A 7 -9.03 4.05 13.33
N PRO A 8 -9.60 3.52 12.26
CA PRO A 8 -8.80 3.30 11.07
C PRO A 8 -8.37 4.64 10.50
N PHE A 9 -7.32 4.62 9.71
CA PHE A 9 -6.91 5.84 9.03
C PHE A 9 -7.97 6.18 8.00
N ALA A 10 -8.35 7.46 7.93
CA ALA A 10 -9.47 7.90 7.11
C ALA A 10 -9.24 7.56 5.64
N LYS A 11 -10.24 6.99 5.02
CA LYS A 11 -10.21 6.65 3.60
C LYS A 11 -10.97 7.68 2.80
N PRO A 12 -10.66 7.86 1.54
CA PRO A 12 -9.63 7.16 0.77
C PRO A 12 -8.25 7.73 1.03
N TRP A 13 -7.24 6.88 0.88
CA TRP A 13 -5.87 7.34 0.89
C TRP A 13 -5.51 7.82 -0.51
N LYS A 14 -4.54 8.70 -0.61
CA LYS A 14 -4.13 9.19 -1.92
C LYS A 14 -2.64 9.38 -1.96
N ILE A 15 -2.12 9.34 -3.18
CA ILE A 15 -0.71 9.51 -3.47
C ILE A 15 -0.49 10.92 -3.99
N GLU A 16 0.59 11.53 -3.54
CA GLU A 16 1.07 12.78 -4.13
C GLU A 16 2.46 12.54 -4.66
N GLU A 17 2.97 13.48 -5.41
CA GLU A 17 4.36 13.45 -5.85
C GLU A 17 5.03 14.68 -5.29
N GLN A 18 6.14 14.49 -4.57
CA GLN A 18 6.78 15.60 -3.93
C GLN A 18 8.28 15.36 -3.87
N GLY A 19 9.05 16.13 -4.65
CA GLY A 19 10.48 15.95 -4.67
C GLY A 19 10.84 14.57 -5.15
N GLU A 20 11.52 13.82 -4.31
CA GLU A 20 12.00 12.47 -4.65
C GLU A 20 11.22 11.39 -3.95
N SER A 21 9.94 11.64 -3.68
CA SER A 21 9.13 10.64 -3.03
C SER A 21 7.67 10.78 -3.43
N PHE A 22 6.91 9.73 -3.12
CA PHE A 22 5.46 9.75 -3.24
C PHE A 22 4.90 9.66 -1.82
N PRO A 23 4.49 10.79 -1.23
CA PRO A 23 3.81 10.73 0.05
C PRO A 23 2.43 10.10 -0.12
N ILE A 24 2.03 9.31 0.86
CA ILE A 24 0.70 8.73 0.89
C ILE A 24 -0.02 9.35 2.06
N ARG A 25 -1.16 9.99 1.79
CA ARG A 25 -1.94 10.66 2.81
C ARG A 25 -3.28 9.98 2.99
N ASP A 26 -3.81 10.07 4.19
CA ASP A 26 -5.18 9.65 4.41
C ASP A 26 -6.13 10.79 4.05
N ALA A 27 -7.42 10.55 4.19
CA ALA A 27 -8.42 11.55 3.81
C ALA A 27 -8.39 12.78 4.72
N ALA A 28 -7.82 12.65 5.90
CA ALA A 28 -7.68 13.78 6.81
C ALA A 28 -6.42 14.59 6.54
N GLY A 29 -5.62 14.18 5.57
CA GLY A 29 -4.41 14.91 5.20
C GLY A 29 -3.16 14.49 5.92
N ARG A 30 -3.23 13.48 6.79
CA ARG A 30 -2.05 13.02 7.51
C ARG A 30 -1.18 12.20 6.57
N ILE A 31 0.13 12.39 6.69
CA ILE A 31 1.06 11.60 5.91
C ILE A 31 1.26 10.26 6.59
N LEU A 32 0.96 9.20 5.87
CA LEU A 32 1.06 7.86 6.42
C LEU A 32 2.38 7.21 6.07
N ALA A 33 2.92 7.53 4.91
CA ALA A 33 4.12 6.88 4.43
C ALA A 33 4.71 7.68 3.29
N TYR A 34 5.97 7.41 3.00
CA TYR A 34 6.64 7.94 1.83
C TYR A 34 7.24 6.77 1.05
N VAL A 35 7.11 6.78 -0.27
CA VAL A 35 7.84 5.84 -1.10
C VAL A 35 8.88 6.65 -1.86
N SER A 36 10.13 6.48 -1.49
CA SER A 36 11.22 7.25 -2.07
C SER A 36 11.69 6.68 -3.40
N PHE A 37 12.16 7.55 -4.27
CA PHE A 37 12.69 7.09 -5.55
C PHE A 37 13.93 7.87 -5.95
N GLU A 38 14.63 7.36 -6.93
CA GLU A 38 15.79 8.00 -7.51
C GLU A 38 15.86 7.56 -8.95
N ASP A 39 15.76 8.51 -9.87
CA ASP A 39 15.75 8.17 -11.28
C ASP A 39 17.14 8.11 -11.90
N GLU A 40 18.13 8.77 -11.31
CA GLU A 40 19.48 8.73 -11.86
C GLU A 40 20.10 7.38 -11.49
N PRO A 41 20.46 6.54 -12.48
CA PRO A 41 20.83 5.16 -12.20
C PRO A 41 22.00 4.99 -11.23
N THR A 42 23.02 5.84 -11.34
CA THR A 42 24.16 5.71 -10.45
C THR A 42 23.77 6.00 -9.01
N ARG A 43 23.04 7.09 -8.80
CA ARG A 43 22.59 7.43 -7.45
C ARG A 43 21.59 6.41 -6.94
N ARG A 44 20.78 5.83 -7.83
CA ARG A 44 19.83 4.80 -7.42
C ARG A 44 20.57 3.59 -6.86
N ASN A 45 21.66 3.19 -7.53
CA ASN A 45 22.43 2.05 -7.04
C ASN A 45 23.04 2.31 -5.68
N PHE A 46 23.51 3.52 -5.43
CA PHE A 46 24.06 3.85 -4.13
C PHE A 46 23.00 3.96 -3.05
N SER A 47 21.89 4.59 -3.36
CA SER A 47 20.87 4.86 -2.37
C SER A 47 19.96 3.67 -2.12
N LYS A 48 19.97 2.68 -3.01
CA LYS A 48 19.10 1.52 -2.93
C LYS A 48 17.62 1.91 -3.03
N ARG A 49 17.36 3.01 -3.71
CA ARG A 49 15.98 3.44 -3.90
C ARG A 49 15.42 2.86 -5.19
N LEU A 50 14.12 2.89 -5.27
CA LEU A 50 13.41 2.46 -6.48
C LEU A 50 13.53 3.52 -7.56
N SER A 51 13.31 3.13 -8.81
CA SER A 51 13.06 4.11 -9.84
C SER A 51 11.73 4.79 -9.55
N LYS A 52 11.51 5.94 -10.19
CA LYS A 52 10.26 6.66 -9.98
C LYS A 52 9.07 5.81 -10.39
N ASP A 53 9.19 5.09 -11.50
CA ASP A 53 8.10 4.26 -11.98
C ASP A 53 7.78 3.13 -11.03
N ASP A 54 8.81 2.46 -10.52
CA ASP A 54 8.61 1.39 -9.57
C ASP A 54 8.06 1.91 -8.26
N ALA A 55 8.51 3.07 -7.82
CA ALA A 55 8.00 3.66 -6.59
C ALA A 55 6.52 4.01 -6.72
N ARG A 56 6.12 4.51 -7.90
CA ARG A 56 4.71 4.81 -8.12
C ARG A 56 3.88 3.53 -8.04
N ARG A 57 4.37 2.45 -8.64
CA ARG A 57 3.63 1.19 -8.58
C ARG A 57 3.53 0.67 -7.16
N MET A 58 4.61 0.81 -6.39
CA MET A 58 4.57 0.40 -4.99
C MET A 58 3.56 1.23 -4.21
N ALA A 59 3.56 2.55 -4.43
CA ALA A 59 2.63 3.42 -3.74
C ALA A 59 1.18 3.06 -4.08
N GLN A 60 0.92 2.72 -5.33
CA GLN A 60 -0.42 2.32 -5.73
C GLN A 60 -0.85 1.04 -5.04
N GLN A 61 0.07 0.13 -4.81
CA GLN A 61 -0.28 -1.09 -4.08
C GLN A 61 -0.56 -0.79 -2.62
N ILE A 62 0.18 0.15 -2.04
CA ILE A 62 -0.09 0.55 -0.66
C ILE A 62 -1.49 1.12 -0.52
N LEU A 63 -1.97 1.85 -1.54
CA LEU A 63 -3.32 2.39 -1.49
C LEU A 63 -4.39 1.32 -1.35
N ARG A 64 -4.07 0.09 -1.71
CA ARG A 64 -5.03 -0.99 -1.61
C ARG A 64 -5.09 -1.62 -0.22
N LEU A 65 -4.16 -1.23 0.66
CA LEU A 65 -4.10 -1.87 1.98
C LEU A 65 -5.40 -1.78 2.79
N PRO A 66 -6.10 -0.65 2.82
CA PRO A 66 -7.33 -0.63 3.60
C PRO A 66 -8.32 -1.69 3.17
N GLU A 67 -8.47 -1.88 1.88
CA GLU A 67 -9.37 -2.90 1.37
C GLU A 67 -8.87 -4.30 1.70
N LEU A 68 -7.57 -4.52 1.50
CA LEU A 68 -7.00 -5.83 1.76
C LEU A 68 -7.09 -6.20 3.25
N VAL A 69 -6.89 -5.23 4.12
CA VAL A 69 -6.99 -5.47 5.54
C VAL A 69 -8.42 -5.82 5.92
N ARG A 70 -9.40 -5.14 5.34
CA ARG A 70 -10.79 -5.47 5.60
C ARG A 70 -11.12 -6.89 5.17
N ILE A 71 -10.61 -7.30 4.02
CA ILE A 71 -10.82 -8.67 3.57
C ILE A 71 -10.15 -9.65 4.52
N ALA A 72 -8.93 -9.36 4.92
CA ALA A 72 -8.18 -10.25 5.81
C ALA A 72 -8.87 -10.40 7.17
N LYS A 73 -9.55 -9.34 7.61
CA LYS A 73 -10.25 -9.39 8.89
C LYS A 73 -11.64 -10.00 8.76
N GLY A 74 -12.04 -10.37 7.56
CA GLY A 74 -13.35 -10.97 7.37
C GLY A 74 -14.49 -9.98 7.29
N VAL A 75 -14.19 -8.70 7.20
CA VAL A 75 -15.22 -7.68 7.05
C VAL A 75 -15.87 -7.80 5.67
N ILE A 76 -15.05 -8.09 4.65
CA ILE A 76 -15.53 -8.33 3.31
C ILE A 76 -15.08 -9.73 2.93
N PRO A 77 -15.99 -10.66 2.59
CA PRO A 77 -15.57 -12.01 2.26
C PRO A 77 -14.67 -12.01 1.03
N ALA A 78 -13.58 -12.79 1.11
CA ALA A 78 -12.73 -12.99 -0.05
C ALA A 78 -13.45 -13.92 -0.99
N LYS A 79 -13.32 -13.71 -2.19
CA LYS A 79 -13.97 -14.59 -3.11
C LYS A 79 -13.34 -15.91 -3.15
N ARG A 80 -13.56 -16.34 -2.92
CA ARG A 80 -12.96 -17.31 -2.73
C ARG A 80 -12.67 -18.13 -3.18
N ASN A 81 -12.73 -17.84 -2.99
CA ASN A 81 -12.49 -18.38 -2.93
C ASN A 81 -12.52 -19.04 -3.28
N ARG A 82 -12.54 -19.28 -3.65
CA ARG A 82 -12.45 -19.74 -3.79
C ARG A 82 -11.98 -20.40 -3.90
N ARG A 83 -11.75 -20.67 -4.14
CA ARG A 83 -11.09 -21.04 -4.10
C ARG A 83 -10.37 -21.16 -3.90
N ALA A 84 -10.27 -21.52 -3.96
CA ALA A 84 -9.49 -21.51 -3.55
C ALA A 84 -8.86 -21.68 -3.30
N HIS A 85 -8.99 -22.10 -3.66
CA HIS A 85 -8.30 -22.26 -3.34
C HIS A 85 -7.86 -22.66 -3.42
N LEU A 86 -8.04 -23.12 -3.86
CA LEU A 86 -7.47 -23.45 -3.85
C LEU A 86 -6.84 -23.54 -4.02
N ALA A 87 -6.97 -23.84 -4.45
CA ALA A 87 -6.20 -23.86 -4.51
C ALA A 87 -5.45 -23.83 -4.56
N THR A 88 -5.55 -24.30 -4.90
CA THR A 88 -4.76 -24.33 -4.80
C THR A 88 -4.22 -24.49 -4.92
N ARG A 89 -4.39 -24.84 -5.36
CA ARG A 89 -3.83 -25.10 -5.37
C ARG A 89 -3.33 -25.24 -5.61
N LYS A 90 -3.51 -25.56 -6.08
CA LYS A 90 -3.03 -25.72 -6.22
C LYS A 90 -2.59 -25.62 -6.33
N THR A 91 -3.04 -26.03 -6.73
CA THR A 91 -2.70 -25.95 -6.66
C THR A 91 -2.55 -25.89 -6.66
N GLU A 92 -2.83 -26.40 -7.10
CA GLU A 92 -2.74 -26.34 -6.94
C GLU A 92 -2.48 -26.31 -6.79
#